data_17380e27a2bce29fda27648d6eeead41
#
_entry.id   17380e27a2bce29fda27648d6eeead41
#
_cell.length_a   1.000
_cell.length_b   1.000
_cell.length_c   1.000
_cell.angle_alpha   90.00
_cell.angle_beta   90.00
_cell.angle_gamma   90.00
#
_symmetry.space_group_name_H-M   'P 1'
#
loop_
_entity.id
_entity.type
_entity.pdbx_description
1 polymer ?
#
loop_
_entity_poly.entity_id
_entity_poly.type
_entity_poly.pdbx_seq_one_letter_code
_entity_poly.pdbx_strand_id
1 'polypeptide(L)'
;MATRADRVYRTQSKCVIYQATVEADAAAAGRVLQAFEEAAEPSASAVGLFERGPGRFEVFAHYDASPCRESLRALVEDAAGSVGTLRVEEVADADWVTLSQGKRGPVKAGRFFVHGSHDRDRAPTHRFVIKIDAGQAFGTAHHASTRGCLIALDDILKRKPPRRILDLGTGSGILAIAAAHATKRPVLASDNDPVAVAVAAANARANCAWPSVRVITGEGFAHPYLRGMKPDLVLANLLAQALHDLAPAFARHISARATAILSGITQDQSRGIEARYRTHGFVLKKRILVDGWMTLVLARRHDAMRRVHRNRD
;
A
#
# COMPACT_ATOMS: atom_id res chain seq x y z
N MET A 1 -55.98 10.40 -10.62
CA MET A 1 -55.30 9.24 -11.26
C MET A 1 -53.84 9.32 -10.88
N ALA A 2 -53.44 8.53 -9.91
CA ALA A 2 -52.07 8.53 -9.38
C ALA A 2 -51.38 7.27 -9.93
N THR A 3 -50.31 7.45 -10.68
CA THR A 3 -49.46 6.39 -11.20
C THR A 3 -48.45 5.96 -10.15
N ARG A 4 -48.54 4.72 -9.80
CA ARG A 4 -47.71 3.96 -8.90
C ARG A 4 -46.31 3.79 -9.52
N ALA A 5 -45.28 4.40 -8.95
CA ALA A 5 -43.89 4.10 -9.28
C ALA A 5 -43.43 2.89 -8.46
N ASP A 6 -43.19 1.79 -9.15
CA ASP A 6 -42.67 0.56 -8.57
C ASP A 6 -41.23 0.79 -8.09
N ARG A 7 -41.05 0.77 -6.77
CA ARG A 7 -39.73 0.66 -6.13
C ARG A 7 -39.23 -0.77 -6.31
N VAL A 8 -38.37 -0.99 -7.26
CA VAL A 8 -37.55 -2.20 -7.33
C VAL A 8 -36.50 -2.13 -6.24
N TYR A 9 -36.77 -2.74 -5.10
CA TYR A 9 -35.74 -3.08 -4.12
C TYR A 9 -34.88 -4.20 -4.73
N ARG A 10 -33.68 -3.84 -5.24
CA ARG A 10 -32.62 -4.82 -5.44
C ARG A 10 -32.20 -5.30 -4.05
N THR A 11 -32.59 -6.52 -3.71
CA THR A 11 -31.96 -7.31 -2.65
C THR A 11 -30.47 -7.43 -3.00
N GLN A 12 -29.60 -6.77 -2.25
CA GLN A 12 -28.17 -7.03 -2.28
C GLN A 12 -28.00 -8.48 -1.81
N SER A 13 -27.63 -9.37 -2.73
CA SER A 13 -27.15 -10.70 -2.40
C SER A 13 -25.96 -10.51 -1.49
N LYS A 14 -26.02 -11.00 -0.24
CA LYS A 14 -24.85 -11.10 0.63
C LYS A 14 -23.83 -11.97 -0.10
N CYS A 15 -22.71 -11.41 -0.55
CA CYS A 15 -21.57 -12.21 -0.95
C CYS A 15 -21.06 -12.93 0.29
N VAL A 16 -21.09 -14.22 0.26
CA VAL A 16 -20.51 -15.09 1.29
C VAL A 16 -19.09 -15.39 0.85
N ILE A 17 -18.12 -15.06 1.69
CA ILE A 17 -16.70 -15.35 1.45
C ILE A 17 -16.30 -16.50 2.37
N TYR A 18 -15.56 -17.46 1.85
CA TYR A 18 -14.97 -18.54 2.64
C TYR A 18 -13.50 -18.25 2.86
N GLN A 19 -13.02 -18.42 4.10
CA GLN A 19 -11.62 -18.28 4.46
C GLN A 19 -11.03 -19.63 4.85
N ALA A 20 -9.97 -20.02 4.15
CA ALA A 20 -9.09 -21.10 4.58
C ALA A 20 -7.93 -20.51 5.37
N THR A 21 -7.58 -21.13 6.49
CA THR A 21 -6.49 -20.67 7.38
C THR A 21 -5.61 -21.83 7.78
N VAL A 22 -4.27 -21.64 7.71
CA VAL A 22 -3.27 -22.63 8.11
C VAL A 22 -2.22 -21.97 8.99
N GLU A 23 -1.90 -22.58 10.14
CA GLU A 23 -0.77 -22.16 10.98
C GLU A 23 0.50 -22.93 10.57
N ALA A 24 1.62 -22.24 10.38
CA ALA A 24 2.87 -22.80 9.90
C ALA A 24 4.10 -22.05 10.47
N ASP A 25 5.27 -22.66 10.40
CA ASP A 25 6.54 -21.98 10.63
C ASP A 25 6.91 -21.11 9.39
N ALA A 26 7.98 -20.32 9.51
CA ALA A 26 8.37 -19.37 8.45
C ALA A 26 8.65 -20.04 7.09
N ALA A 27 9.21 -21.23 7.09
CA ALA A 27 9.59 -21.96 5.86
C ALA A 27 8.36 -22.59 5.18
N ALA A 28 7.47 -23.20 5.96
CA ALA A 28 6.24 -23.81 5.49
C ALA A 28 5.23 -22.73 5.05
N ALA A 29 5.14 -21.62 5.79
CA ALA A 29 4.22 -20.52 5.49
C ALA A 29 4.45 -19.92 4.10
N GLY A 30 5.70 -19.73 3.70
CA GLY A 30 6.02 -19.23 2.36
C GLY A 30 5.58 -20.19 1.24
N ARG A 31 5.76 -21.50 1.43
CA ARG A 31 5.34 -22.51 0.46
C ARG A 31 3.82 -22.64 0.37
N VAL A 32 3.12 -22.60 1.51
CA VAL A 32 1.64 -22.62 1.54
C VAL A 32 1.07 -21.35 0.89
N LEU A 33 1.66 -20.19 1.14
CA LEU A 33 1.25 -18.93 0.50
C LEU A 33 1.35 -19.06 -1.02
N GLN A 34 2.50 -19.52 -1.53
CA GLN A 34 2.72 -19.72 -2.94
C GLN A 34 1.74 -20.75 -3.54
N ALA A 35 1.49 -21.85 -2.84
CA ALA A 35 0.54 -22.87 -3.28
C ALA A 35 -0.89 -22.31 -3.41
N PHE A 36 -1.34 -21.47 -2.48
CA PHE A 36 -2.64 -20.80 -2.58
C PHE A 36 -2.69 -19.76 -3.72
N GLU A 37 -1.58 -19.07 -4.02
CA GLU A 37 -1.50 -18.12 -5.13
C GLU A 37 -1.52 -18.80 -6.50
N GLU A 38 -0.87 -19.94 -6.62
CA GLU A 38 -0.68 -20.65 -7.91
C GLU A 38 -1.79 -21.67 -8.20
N ALA A 39 -2.64 -22.02 -7.22
CA ALA A 39 -3.70 -23.01 -7.39
C ALA A 39 -4.75 -22.52 -8.38
N ALA A 40 -4.95 -23.30 -9.46
CA ALA A 40 -6.03 -23.06 -10.43
C ALA A 40 -7.40 -23.44 -9.87
N GLU A 41 -7.48 -24.54 -9.10
CA GLU A 41 -8.68 -25.01 -8.40
C GLU A 41 -8.31 -25.63 -7.04
N PRO A 42 -8.90 -25.11 -5.92
CA PRO A 42 -9.76 -23.93 -5.85
C PRO A 42 -8.94 -22.64 -5.99
N SER A 43 -9.39 -21.75 -6.87
CA SER A 43 -8.73 -20.46 -7.09
C SER A 43 -9.09 -19.47 -5.96
N ALA A 44 -8.09 -18.95 -5.27
CA ALA A 44 -8.27 -17.96 -4.23
C ALA A 44 -8.49 -16.56 -4.82
N SER A 45 -9.47 -15.81 -4.30
CA SER A 45 -9.70 -14.40 -4.65
C SER A 45 -8.71 -13.46 -3.96
N ALA A 46 -8.16 -13.89 -2.82
CA ALA A 46 -7.08 -13.20 -2.12
C ALA A 46 -6.32 -14.17 -1.24
N VAL A 47 -5.02 -13.96 -1.07
CA VAL A 47 -4.16 -14.72 -0.15
C VAL A 47 -3.32 -13.77 0.71
N GLY A 48 -2.90 -14.25 1.86
CA GLY A 48 -2.07 -13.44 2.74
C GLY A 48 -1.43 -14.22 3.87
N LEU A 49 -0.52 -13.57 4.57
CA LEU A 49 0.31 -14.12 5.63
C LEU A 49 0.33 -13.16 6.81
N PHE A 50 0.10 -13.69 8.03
CA PHE A 50 0.25 -12.95 9.28
C PHE A 50 1.24 -13.65 10.21
N GLU A 51 2.16 -12.89 10.80
CA GLU A 51 2.97 -13.38 11.92
C GLU A 51 2.15 -13.30 13.22
N ARG A 52 1.93 -14.45 13.88
CA ARG A 52 1.17 -14.58 15.13
C ARG A 52 2.08 -14.57 16.37
N GLY A 53 3.40 -14.60 16.16
CA GLY A 53 4.44 -14.59 17.19
C GLY A 53 5.78 -15.01 16.60
N PRO A 54 6.88 -14.96 17.34
CA PRO A 54 8.20 -15.30 16.83
C PRO A 54 8.23 -16.66 16.16
N GLY A 55 8.45 -16.69 14.82
CA GLY A 55 8.53 -17.90 14.02
C GLY A 55 7.20 -18.64 13.78
N ARG A 56 6.06 -18.07 14.16
CA ARG A 56 4.72 -18.64 13.95
C ARG A 56 3.92 -17.76 13.00
N PHE A 57 3.46 -18.34 11.90
CA PHE A 57 2.73 -17.65 10.85
C PHE A 57 1.36 -18.27 10.64
N GLU A 58 0.40 -17.44 10.26
CA GLU A 58 -0.93 -17.83 9.81
C GLU A 58 -1.05 -17.43 8.34
N VAL A 59 -1.21 -18.42 7.46
CA VAL A 59 -1.49 -18.22 6.03
C VAL A 59 -2.99 -18.32 5.83
N PHE A 60 -3.56 -17.41 5.07
CA PHE A 60 -4.99 -17.44 4.74
C PHE A 60 -5.22 -17.27 3.25
N ALA A 61 -6.31 -17.85 2.77
CA ALA A 61 -6.83 -17.69 1.41
C ALA A 61 -8.34 -17.47 1.45
N HIS A 62 -8.85 -16.55 0.62
CA HIS A 62 -10.26 -16.26 0.48
C HIS A 62 -10.80 -16.85 -0.81
N TYR A 63 -12.05 -17.30 -0.77
CA TYR A 63 -12.76 -17.91 -1.87
C TYR A 63 -14.17 -17.34 -1.97
N ASP A 64 -14.59 -16.99 -3.18
CA ASP A 64 -15.93 -16.43 -3.44
C ASP A 64 -17.03 -17.51 -3.41
N ALA A 65 -16.66 -18.78 -3.34
CA ALA A 65 -17.53 -19.93 -3.17
C ALA A 65 -16.89 -20.93 -2.20
N SER A 66 -17.70 -21.82 -1.61
CA SER A 66 -17.19 -22.84 -0.68
C SER A 66 -16.16 -23.74 -1.36
N PRO A 67 -14.87 -23.67 -0.97
CA PRO A 67 -13.83 -24.48 -1.58
C PRO A 67 -13.93 -25.94 -1.12
N CYS A 68 -13.50 -26.88 -1.98
CA CYS A 68 -13.41 -28.28 -1.59
C CYS A 68 -12.32 -28.46 -0.52
N ARG A 69 -12.73 -28.92 0.68
CA ARG A 69 -11.81 -29.10 1.82
C ARG A 69 -10.74 -30.15 1.55
N GLU A 70 -11.06 -31.18 0.77
CA GLU A 70 -10.12 -32.24 0.42
C GLU A 70 -9.04 -31.71 -0.51
N SER A 71 -9.42 -30.93 -1.54
CA SER A 71 -8.48 -30.27 -2.46
C SER A 71 -7.57 -29.29 -1.73
N LEU A 72 -8.09 -28.50 -0.81
CA LEU A 72 -7.29 -27.57 0.02
C LEU A 72 -6.32 -28.33 0.92
N ARG A 73 -6.78 -29.44 1.53
CA ARG A 73 -5.90 -30.25 2.39
C ARG A 73 -4.76 -30.84 1.58
N ALA A 74 -5.04 -31.44 0.43
CA ALA A 74 -4.03 -31.99 -0.46
C ALA A 74 -3.01 -30.92 -0.90
N LEU A 75 -3.49 -29.74 -1.26
CA LEU A 75 -2.65 -28.59 -1.65
C LEU A 75 -1.69 -28.16 -0.53
N VAL A 76 -2.20 -28.07 0.71
CA VAL A 76 -1.40 -27.69 1.88
C VAL A 76 -0.41 -28.77 2.28
N GLU A 77 -0.81 -30.05 2.24
CA GLU A 77 0.06 -31.18 2.55
C GLU A 77 1.19 -31.33 1.52
N ASP A 78 0.92 -31.11 0.24
CA ASP A 78 1.94 -31.11 -0.82
C ASP A 78 2.94 -29.95 -0.66
N ALA A 79 2.47 -28.76 -0.34
CA ALA A 79 3.31 -27.58 -0.20
C ALA A 79 4.21 -27.61 1.05
N ALA A 80 3.75 -28.17 2.15
CA ALA A 80 4.42 -28.00 3.45
C ALA A 80 4.52 -29.27 4.30
N GLY A 81 4.06 -30.41 3.79
CA GLY A 81 4.02 -31.67 4.55
C GLY A 81 2.96 -31.62 5.66
N SER A 82 3.24 -32.28 6.79
CA SER A 82 2.34 -32.25 7.94
C SER A 82 2.31 -30.85 8.56
N VAL A 83 1.38 -30.03 8.15
CA VAL A 83 1.12 -28.69 8.71
C VAL A 83 -0.06 -28.75 9.68
N GLY A 84 -0.10 -27.73 10.54
CA GLY A 84 -1.16 -27.56 11.52
C GLY A 84 -2.57 -27.54 10.92
N THR A 85 -3.57 -27.42 11.75
CA THR A 85 -4.98 -27.59 11.39
C THR A 85 -5.41 -26.61 10.30
N LEU A 86 -5.77 -27.13 9.12
CA LEU A 86 -6.49 -26.37 8.09
C LEU A 86 -7.92 -26.09 8.62
N ARG A 87 -8.29 -24.83 8.73
CA ARG A 87 -9.64 -24.36 9.05
C ARG A 87 -10.25 -23.73 7.80
N VAL A 88 -11.51 -24.04 7.53
CA VAL A 88 -12.28 -23.38 6.49
C VAL A 88 -13.57 -22.90 7.12
N GLU A 89 -13.76 -21.59 7.12
CA GLU A 89 -14.89 -20.92 7.79
C GLU A 89 -15.59 -20.00 6.81
N GLU A 90 -16.91 -19.89 6.95
CA GLU A 90 -17.68 -18.88 6.27
C GLU A 90 -17.49 -17.54 6.97
N VAL A 91 -17.11 -16.51 6.25
CA VAL A 91 -16.88 -15.16 6.78
C VAL A 91 -17.87 -14.22 6.12
N ALA A 92 -18.74 -13.60 6.90
CA ALA A 92 -19.60 -12.55 6.39
C ALA A 92 -18.76 -11.33 5.98
N ASP A 93 -19.03 -10.78 4.81
CA ASP A 93 -18.25 -9.71 4.17
C ASP A 93 -18.00 -8.47 5.07
N ALA A 94 -18.91 -8.22 6.04
CA ALA A 94 -18.78 -7.12 7.01
C ALA A 94 -17.94 -7.48 8.26
N ASP A 95 -17.85 -8.75 8.64
CA ASP A 95 -17.24 -9.15 9.92
C ASP A 95 -15.73 -9.30 9.84
N TRP A 96 -15.21 -9.67 8.70
CA TRP A 96 -13.79 -9.83 8.44
C TRP A 96 -13.01 -8.53 8.60
N VAL A 97 -13.49 -7.48 7.96
CA VAL A 97 -12.90 -6.13 8.05
C VAL A 97 -12.93 -5.67 9.51
N THR A 98 -14.03 -5.89 10.19
CA THR A 98 -14.23 -5.49 11.59
C THR A 98 -13.39 -6.35 12.56
N LEU A 99 -13.30 -7.65 12.37
CA LEU A 99 -12.52 -8.57 13.20
C LEU A 99 -11.01 -8.38 13.05
N SER A 100 -10.54 -8.09 11.82
CA SER A 100 -9.12 -7.79 11.57
C SER A 100 -8.71 -6.41 12.12
N GLN A 101 -9.64 -5.47 12.19
CA GLN A 101 -9.42 -4.11 12.69
C GLN A 101 -9.55 -4.00 14.22
N GLY A 102 -10.53 -4.66 14.81
CA GLY A 102 -10.80 -4.57 16.26
C GLY A 102 -9.65 -5.06 17.16
N LYS A 103 -8.70 -5.82 16.62
CA LYS A 103 -7.51 -6.31 17.34
C LYS A 103 -6.27 -5.42 17.16
N ARG A 104 -6.30 -4.42 16.27
CA ARG A 104 -5.16 -3.56 15.99
C ARG A 104 -5.54 -2.11 16.27
N GLY A 105 -5.11 -1.61 17.41
CA GLY A 105 -5.34 -0.22 17.82
C GLY A 105 -4.67 0.80 16.88
N PRO A 106 -4.81 2.11 17.16
CA PRO A 106 -4.26 3.16 16.33
C PRO A 106 -2.73 3.08 16.21
N VAL A 107 -2.20 3.53 15.08
CA VAL A 107 -0.77 3.49 14.75
C VAL A 107 -0.16 4.88 14.83
N LYS A 108 0.95 5.02 15.55
CA LYS A 108 1.76 6.24 15.57
C LYS A 108 3.02 6.05 14.73
N ALA A 109 3.21 6.93 13.74
CA ALA A 109 4.38 6.95 12.85
C ALA A 109 4.92 8.38 12.72
N GLY A 110 5.99 8.70 13.44
CA GLY A 110 6.43 10.08 13.61
C GLY A 110 5.35 10.93 14.29
N ARG A 111 4.98 12.06 13.68
CA ARG A 111 3.86 12.91 14.14
C ARG A 111 2.49 12.42 13.68
N PHE A 112 2.44 11.47 12.72
CA PHE A 112 1.18 10.96 12.21
C PHE A 112 0.56 9.97 13.20
N PHE A 113 -0.74 10.11 13.37
CA PHE A 113 -1.59 9.21 14.15
C PHE A 113 -2.69 8.68 13.23
N VAL A 114 -2.66 7.40 12.93
CA VAL A 114 -3.62 6.76 12.03
C VAL A 114 -4.52 5.86 12.82
N HIS A 115 -5.82 5.97 12.59
CA HIS A 115 -6.83 5.19 13.29
C HIS A 115 -7.98 4.78 12.38
N GLY A 116 -8.66 3.70 12.73
CA GLY A 116 -9.95 3.32 12.14
C GLY A 116 -11.10 4.08 12.77
N SER A 117 -12.30 3.95 12.21
CA SER A 117 -13.53 4.57 12.75
C SER A 117 -13.83 4.20 14.21
N HIS A 118 -13.48 2.96 14.59
CA HIS A 118 -13.71 2.41 15.92
C HIS A 118 -12.78 2.97 17.00
N ASP A 119 -11.66 3.58 16.62
CA ASP A 119 -10.68 4.20 17.53
C ASP A 119 -10.80 5.74 17.58
N ARG A 120 -11.89 6.30 17.08
CA ARG A 120 -12.08 7.76 16.98
C ARG A 120 -11.90 8.48 18.34
N ASP A 121 -12.41 7.90 19.40
CA ASP A 121 -12.34 8.48 20.75
C ASP A 121 -10.92 8.50 21.33
N ARG A 122 -10.02 7.70 20.77
CA ARG A 122 -8.59 7.64 21.12
C ARG A 122 -7.74 8.62 20.32
N ALA A 123 -8.31 9.24 19.28
CA ALA A 123 -7.59 10.10 18.37
C ALA A 123 -7.35 11.50 19.01
N PRO A 124 -6.09 11.97 19.04
CA PRO A 124 -5.78 13.32 19.51
C PRO A 124 -6.29 14.37 18.54
N THR A 125 -6.54 15.59 19.07
CA THR A 125 -7.03 16.70 18.26
C THR A 125 -5.87 17.46 17.63
N HIS A 126 -5.34 17.01 16.50
CA HIS A 126 -4.33 17.73 15.72
C HIS A 126 -4.33 17.33 14.24
N ARG A 127 -3.70 18.16 13.39
CA ARG A 127 -3.70 18.01 11.91
C ARG A 127 -2.99 16.77 11.36
N PHE A 128 -2.28 16.02 12.16
CA PHE A 128 -1.59 14.81 11.74
C PHE A 128 -2.39 13.53 12.02
N VAL A 129 -3.64 13.67 12.42
CA VAL A 129 -4.58 12.56 12.58
C VAL A 129 -5.15 12.19 11.23
N ILE A 130 -5.16 10.91 10.92
CA ILE A 130 -5.64 10.34 9.66
C ILE A 130 -6.55 9.17 9.98
N LYS A 131 -7.76 9.24 9.47
CA LYS A 131 -8.74 8.16 9.57
C LYS A 131 -8.65 7.28 8.33
N ILE A 132 -8.29 6.02 8.49
CA ILE A 132 -8.33 5.00 7.44
C ILE A 132 -9.00 3.76 8.01
N ASP A 133 -10.13 3.43 7.45
CA ASP A 133 -10.75 2.14 7.72
C ASP A 133 -10.14 1.08 6.77
N ALA A 134 -9.93 -0.14 7.27
CA ALA A 134 -9.49 -1.22 6.41
C ALA A 134 -10.63 -1.52 5.41
N GLY A 135 -10.28 -1.69 4.16
CA GLY A 135 -11.19 -1.92 3.05
C GLY A 135 -10.48 -2.69 1.95
N GLN A 136 -11.05 -2.72 0.77
CA GLN A 136 -10.56 -3.44 -0.40
C GLN A 136 -9.22 -2.91 -0.96
N ALA A 137 -8.76 -1.71 -0.57
CA ALA A 137 -7.51 -1.15 -1.06
C ALA A 137 -6.35 -1.41 -0.10
N PHE A 138 -5.19 -1.75 -0.66
CA PHE A 138 -3.92 -1.90 0.08
C PHE A 138 -3.49 -0.59 0.74
N GLY A 139 -2.73 -0.68 1.85
CA GLY A 139 -2.11 0.50 2.46
C GLY A 139 -2.76 0.97 3.75
N THR A 140 -3.04 0.07 4.69
CA THR A 140 -3.34 0.47 6.08
C THR A 140 -2.04 0.82 6.81
N ALA A 141 -2.09 1.74 7.79
CA ALA A 141 -0.92 2.11 8.58
C ALA A 141 -0.35 0.96 9.43
N HIS A 142 -1.09 -0.11 9.60
CA HIS A 142 -0.63 -1.31 10.30
C HIS A 142 0.45 -2.06 9.52
N HIS A 143 0.49 -1.91 8.19
CA HIS A 143 1.56 -2.49 7.40
C HIS A 143 2.87 -1.73 7.64
N ALA A 144 3.93 -2.47 7.94
CA ALA A 144 5.22 -1.90 8.33
C ALA A 144 5.84 -1.00 7.25
N SER A 145 5.63 -1.31 5.95
CA SER A 145 6.08 -0.47 4.84
C SER A 145 5.41 0.91 4.85
N THR A 146 4.11 0.98 5.14
CA THR A 146 3.37 2.23 5.26
C THR A 146 3.86 3.05 6.45
N ARG A 147 4.13 2.42 7.60
CA ARG A 147 4.74 3.06 8.77
C ARG A 147 6.10 3.66 8.43
N GLY A 148 6.94 2.90 7.73
CA GLY A 148 8.25 3.37 7.27
C GLY A 148 8.14 4.61 6.37
N CYS A 149 7.20 4.62 5.42
CA CYS A 149 6.91 5.78 4.56
C CYS A 149 6.47 7.00 5.36
N LEU A 150 5.56 6.85 6.34
CA LEU A 150 5.08 7.95 7.17
C LEU A 150 6.22 8.54 8.03
N ILE A 151 7.09 7.70 8.59
CA ILE A 151 8.28 8.15 9.34
C ILE A 151 9.22 8.92 8.41
N ALA A 152 9.51 8.40 7.21
CA ALA A 152 10.36 9.07 6.22
C ALA A 152 9.78 10.41 5.79
N LEU A 153 8.47 10.45 5.53
CA LEU A 153 7.74 11.66 5.17
C LEU A 153 7.84 12.70 6.28
N ASP A 154 7.60 12.33 7.53
CA ASP A 154 7.71 13.24 8.68
C ASP A 154 9.09 13.87 8.79
N ASP A 155 10.15 13.09 8.62
CA ASP A 155 11.54 13.56 8.67
C ASP A 155 11.85 14.58 7.55
N ILE A 156 11.34 14.36 6.34
CA ILE A 156 11.52 15.28 5.21
C ILE A 156 10.78 16.60 5.47
N LEU A 157 9.53 16.50 5.94
CA LEU A 157 8.67 17.66 6.16
C LEU A 157 9.16 18.59 7.29
N LYS A 158 9.91 18.06 8.26
CA LYS A 158 10.57 18.88 9.31
C LYS A 158 11.68 19.76 8.77
N ARG A 159 12.29 19.39 7.63
CA ARG A 159 13.43 20.11 7.07
C ARG A 159 13.00 21.15 6.05
N LYS A 160 12.44 20.71 4.94
CA LYS A 160 11.97 21.57 3.85
C LYS A 160 10.72 20.98 3.21
N PRO A 161 9.56 21.62 3.37
CA PRO A 161 8.32 21.11 2.79
C PRO A 161 8.41 21.14 1.24
N PRO A 162 8.08 20.02 0.58
CA PRO A 162 8.05 19.91 -0.88
C PRO A 162 6.92 20.78 -1.44
N ARG A 163 7.04 21.15 -2.72
CA ARG A 163 6.04 21.97 -3.42
C ARG A 163 5.11 21.17 -4.31
N ARG A 164 5.64 20.13 -4.95
CA ARG A 164 4.93 19.26 -5.91
C ARG A 164 5.09 17.83 -5.47
N ILE A 165 4.04 17.28 -4.93
CA ILE A 165 4.03 15.97 -4.31
C ILE A 165 3.24 15.00 -5.19
N LEU A 166 3.82 13.83 -5.44
CA LEU A 166 3.21 12.73 -6.15
C LEU A 166 3.24 11.48 -5.27
N ASP A 167 2.10 10.81 -5.18
CA ASP A 167 1.94 9.49 -4.56
C ASP A 167 1.59 8.47 -5.65
N LEU A 168 2.52 7.57 -5.96
CA LEU A 168 2.38 6.52 -7.00
C LEU A 168 1.98 5.19 -6.37
N GLY A 169 0.92 4.57 -6.88
CA GLY A 169 0.32 3.39 -6.27
C GLY A 169 -0.25 3.76 -4.91
N THR A 170 -1.17 4.73 -4.92
CA THR A 170 -1.65 5.38 -3.68
C THR A 170 -2.46 4.47 -2.78
N GLY A 171 -3.06 3.39 -3.33
CA GLY A 171 -3.88 2.43 -2.59
C GLY A 171 -4.99 3.12 -1.81
N SER A 172 -4.94 3.06 -0.48
CA SER A 172 -5.90 3.74 0.41
C SER A 172 -5.83 5.27 0.41
N GLY A 173 -4.81 5.87 -0.20
CA GLY A 173 -4.58 7.32 -0.18
C GLY A 173 -3.86 7.84 1.06
N ILE A 174 -3.46 6.97 1.99
CA ILE A 174 -2.91 7.37 3.30
C ILE A 174 -1.69 8.29 3.19
N LEU A 175 -0.74 8.00 2.28
CA LEU A 175 0.47 8.78 2.14
C LEU A 175 0.18 10.15 1.51
N ALA A 176 -0.70 10.20 0.52
CA ALA A 176 -1.17 11.44 -0.08
C ALA A 176 -1.88 12.33 0.94
N ILE A 177 -2.79 11.75 1.75
CA ILE A 177 -3.52 12.47 2.82
C ILE A 177 -2.54 12.99 3.87
N ALA A 178 -1.59 12.16 4.32
CA ALA A 178 -0.54 12.56 5.26
C ALA A 178 0.27 13.75 4.74
N ALA A 179 0.69 13.69 3.49
CA ALA A 179 1.44 14.76 2.84
C ALA A 179 0.62 16.06 2.73
N ALA A 180 -0.65 15.96 2.32
CA ALA A 180 -1.55 17.12 2.21
C ALA A 180 -1.80 17.79 3.56
N HIS A 181 -2.11 17.00 4.60
CA HIS A 181 -2.34 17.51 5.96
C HIS A 181 -1.11 18.24 6.53
N ALA A 182 0.07 17.65 6.33
CA ALA A 182 1.30 18.18 6.87
C ALA A 182 1.81 19.43 6.11
N THR A 183 1.62 19.50 4.79
CA THR A 183 2.16 20.58 3.96
C THR A 183 1.15 21.68 3.64
N LYS A 184 -0.14 21.38 3.72
CA LYS A 184 -1.24 22.22 3.21
C LYS A 184 -1.09 22.54 1.71
N ARG A 185 -0.50 21.61 0.95
CA ARG A 185 -0.23 21.75 -0.49
C ARG A 185 -0.99 20.69 -1.29
N PRO A 186 -1.26 20.96 -2.57
CA PRO A 186 -1.83 19.97 -3.47
C PRO A 186 -0.91 18.74 -3.60
N VAL A 187 -1.51 17.57 -3.56
CA VAL A 187 -0.89 16.27 -3.78
C VAL A 187 -1.62 15.60 -4.92
N LEU A 188 -0.89 15.14 -5.91
CA LEU A 188 -1.42 14.25 -6.94
C LEU A 188 -1.15 12.81 -6.50
N ALA A 189 -2.21 12.01 -6.47
CA ALA A 189 -2.17 10.59 -6.15
C ALA A 189 -2.61 9.79 -7.38
N SER A 190 -1.95 8.70 -7.69
CA SER A 190 -2.32 7.83 -8.82
C SER A 190 -2.29 6.37 -8.43
N ASP A 191 -3.19 5.61 -9.01
CA ASP A 191 -3.21 4.16 -8.95
C ASP A 191 -3.66 3.60 -10.30
N ASN A 192 -3.22 2.39 -10.66
CA ASN A 192 -3.68 1.71 -11.85
C ASN A 192 -5.01 0.98 -11.62
N ASP A 193 -5.35 0.68 -10.36
CA ASP A 193 -6.61 0.07 -9.97
C ASP A 193 -7.70 1.14 -9.74
N PRO A 194 -8.79 1.13 -10.53
CA PRO A 194 -9.91 2.04 -10.34
C PRO A 194 -10.59 1.91 -8.96
N VAL A 195 -10.56 0.73 -8.34
CA VAL A 195 -11.10 0.50 -7.00
C VAL A 195 -10.27 1.24 -5.97
N ALA A 196 -8.93 1.12 -6.04
CA ALA A 196 -8.03 1.88 -5.18
C ALA A 196 -8.21 3.39 -5.34
N VAL A 197 -8.39 3.88 -6.57
CA VAL A 197 -8.67 5.30 -6.86
C VAL A 197 -9.96 5.77 -6.18
N ALA A 198 -11.04 4.97 -6.26
CA ALA A 198 -12.30 5.29 -5.59
C ALA A 198 -12.16 5.33 -4.06
N VAL A 199 -11.44 4.35 -3.49
CA VAL A 199 -11.17 4.27 -2.04
C VAL A 199 -10.31 5.46 -1.59
N ALA A 200 -9.21 5.78 -2.29
CA ALA A 200 -8.36 6.92 -1.97
C ALA A 200 -9.13 8.26 -2.00
N ALA A 201 -10.01 8.43 -3.00
CA ALA A 201 -10.85 9.62 -3.12
C ALA A 201 -11.87 9.71 -1.97
N ALA A 202 -12.48 8.60 -1.55
CA ALA A 202 -13.38 8.54 -0.40
C ALA A 202 -12.64 8.87 0.91
N ASN A 203 -11.46 8.27 1.12
CA ASN A 203 -10.63 8.55 2.29
C ASN A 203 -10.15 10.01 2.33
N ALA A 204 -9.78 10.60 1.19
CA ALA A 204 -9.42 12.02 1.12
C ALA A 204 -10.55 12.93 1.56
N ARG A 205 -11.82 12.62 1.18
CA ARG A 205 -13.00 13.35 1.65
C ARG A 205 -13.23 13.16 3.14
N ALA A 206 -13.19 11.92 3.62
CA ALA A 206 -13.40 11.56 5.03
C ALA A 206 -12.39 12.24 5.97
N ASN A 207 -11.19 12.54 5.46
CA ASN A 207 -10.12 13.23 6.17
C ASN A 207 -10.07 14.75 5.90
N CYS A 208 -11.07 15.35 5.25
CA CYS A 208 -11.05 16.76 4.86
C CYS A 208 -9.78 17.16 4.06
N ALA A 209 -9.19 16.22 3.34
CA ALA A 209 -8.04 16.45 2.48
C ALA A 209 -8.43 16.82 1.04
N TRP A 210 -9.71 16.74 0.70
CA TRP A 210 -10.27 17.22 -0.56
C TRP A 210 -10.47 18.75 -0.51
N PRO A 211 -10.12 19.52 -1.56
CA PRO A 211 -9.60 19.12 -2.86
C PRO A 211 -8.06 19.06 -2.93
N SER A 212 -7.35 19.15 -1.80
CA SER A 212 -5.89 19.15 -1.80
C SER A 212 -5.28 17.83 -2.31
N VAL A 213 -5.96 16.69 -2.09
CA VAL A 213 -5.58 15.41 -2.68
C VAL A 213 -6.42 15.17 -3.93
N ARG A 214 -5.78 15.16 -5.10
CA ARG A 214 -6.39 14.77 -6.37
C ARG A 214 -5.96 13.35 -6.72
N VAL A 215 -6.92 12.46 -6.87
CA VAL A 215 -6.67 11.06 -7.24
C VAL A 215 -7.00 10.85 -8.71
N ILE A 216 -6.14 10.12 -9.43
CA ILE A 216 -6.32 9.78 -10.85
C ILE A 216 -6.04 8.30 -11.08
N THR A 217 -6.73 7.71 -12.06
CA THR A 217 -6.38 6.37 -12.54
C THR A 217 -5.26 6.49 -13.57
N GLY A 218 -4.16 5.75 -13.38
CA GLY A 218 -3.05 5.78 -14.33
C GLY A 218 -1.90 4.89 -13.92
N GLU A 219 -1.21 4.35 -14.92
CA GLU A 219 -0.05 3.51 -14.73
C GLU A 219 1.24 4.35 -14.63
N GLY A 220 1.93 4.26 -13.50
CA GLY A 220 3.20 4.93 -13.28
C GLY A 220 3.15 6.43 -13.61
N PHE A 221 4.00 6.87 -14.55
CA PHE A 221 4.08 8.26 -15.01
C PHE A 221 3.35 8.54 -16.35
N ALA A 222 2.58 7.57 -16.86
CA ALA A 222 2.01 7.67 -18.20
C ALA A 222 0.85 8.69 -18.30
N HIS A 223 0.14 8.96 -17.21
CA HIS A 223 -1.04 9.81 -17.22
C HIS A 223 -0.73 11.26 -17.66
N PRO A 224 -1.57 11.91 -18.50
CA PRO A 224 -1.35 13.27 -19.00
C PRO A 224 -1.09 14.32 -17.93
N TYR A 225 -1.76 14.26 -16.78
CA TYR A 225 -1.53 15.19 -15.65
C TYR A 225 -0.11 15.12 -15.06
N LEU A 226 0.62 14.02 -15.28
CA LEU A 226 1.99 13.84 -14.82
C LEU A 226 3.00 14.41 -15.81
N ARG A 227 2.57 14.68 -17.07
CA ARG A 227 3.44 15.29 -18.08
C ARG A 227 3.81 16.71 -17.66
N GLY A 228 5.10 16.95 -17.48
CA GLY A 228 5.59 18.28 -17.09
C GLY A 228 5.42 18.66 -15.62
N MET A 229 4.77 17.85 -14.78
CA MET A 229 4.59 18.13 -13.35
C MET A 229 5.93 18.32 -12.61
N LYS A 230 6.96 17.51 -12.91
CA LYS A 230 8.27 17.52 -12.26
C LYS A 230 8.17 17.56 -10.74
N PRO A 231 7.61 16.53 -10.08
CA PRO A 231 7.47 16.48 -8.64
C PRO A 231 8.82 16.61 -7.94
N ASP A 232 8.85 17.26 -6.79
CA ASP A 232 10.02 17.39 -5.92
C ASP A 232 9.99 16.41 -4.73
N LEU A 233 8.82 15.80 -4.47
CA LEU A 233 8.68 14.61 -3.63
C LEU A 233 7.82 13.57 -4.34
N VAL A 234 8.33 12.33 -4.39
CA VAL A 234 7.55 11.17 -4.84
C VAL A 234 7.51 10.14 -3.71
N LEU A 235 6.31 9.67 -3.42
CA LEU A 235 6.03 8.55 -2.53
C LEU A 235 5.68 7.35 -3.41
N ALA A 236 6.25 6.19 -3.14
CA ALA A 236 5.95 4.95 -3.86
C ALA A 236 6.11 3.75 -2.91
N ASN A 237 4.99 3.25 -2.41
CA ASN A 237 4.95 2.04 -1.58
C ASN A 237 4.45 0.89 -2.45
N LEU A 238 5.35 0.30 -3.24
CA LEU A 238 5.05 -0.65 -4.31
C LEU A 238 5.91 -1.91 -4.16
N LEU A 239 5.50 -2.99 -4.80
CA LEU A 239 6.29 -4.21 -4.89
C LEU A 239 7.65 -3.97 -5.55
N ALA A 240 8.65 -4.78 -5.19
CA ALA A 240 10.03 -4.65 -5.65
C ALA A 240 10.16 -4.58 -7.19
N GLN A 241 9.43 -5.44 -7.91
CA GLN A 241 9.46 -5.47 -9.37
C GLN A 241 8.95 -4.17 -9.97
N ALA A 242 7.82 -3.64 -9.50
CA ALA A 242 7.28 -2.37 -9.97
C ALA A 242 8.24 -1.20 -9.72
N LEU A 243 8.87 -1.14 -8.54
CA LEU A 243 9.89 -0.13 -8.25
C LEU A 243 11.11 -0.26 -9.17
N HIS A 244 11.56 -1.48 -9.46
CA HIS A 244 12.67 -1.74 -10.37
C HIS A 244 12.37 -1.20 -11.78
N ASP A 245 11.18 -1.47 -12.29
CA ASP A 245 10.76 -1.09 -13.65
C ASP A 245 10.50 0.42 -13.78
N LEU A 246 10.03 1.05 -12.72
CA LEU A 246 9.79 2.49 -12.68
C LEU A 246 11.07 3.35 -12.58
N ALA A 247 12.23 2.80 -12.23
CA ALA A 247 13.45 3.58 -12.02
C ALA A 247 13.86 4.49 -13.20
N PRO A 248 13.79 4.07 -14.48
CA PRO A 248 14.05 4.97 -15.62
C PRO A 248 13.05 6.12 -15.72
N ALA A 249 11.76 5.84 -15.41
CA ALA A 249 10.70 6.83 -15.44
C ALA A 249 10.88 7.88 -14.33
N PHE A 250 11.25 7.47 -13.12
CA PHE A 250 11.64 8.40 -12.06
C PHE A 250 12.70 9.38 -12.53
N ALA A 251 13.79 8.89 -13.15
CA ALA A 251 14.86 9.75 -13.66
C ALA A 251 14.40 10.77 -14.72
N ARG A 252 13.39 10.43 -15.52
CA ARG A 252 12.88 11.32 -16.59
C ARG A 252 11.85 12.33 -16.09
N HIS A 253 10.99 11.93 -15.15
CA HIS A 253 9.78 12.68 -14.82
C HIS A 253 9.87 13.53 -13.56
N ILE A 254 10.79 13.25 -12.63
CA ILE A 254 10.91 14.02 -11.38
C ILE A 254 11.88 15.20 -11.52
N SER A 255 11.80 16.13 -10.57
CA SER A 255 12.67 17.30 -10.49
C SER A 255 14.15 16.92 -10.26
N ALA A 256 15.10 17.73 -10.73
CA ALA A 256 16.53 17.49 -10.56
C ALA A 256 17.02 17.50 -9.09
N ARG A 257 16.20 17.98 -8.17
CA ARG A 257 16.49 17.99 -6.71
C ARG A 257 15.40 17.25 -5.92
N ALA A 258 14.69 16.34 -6.59
CA ALA A 258 13.61 15.60 -5.96
C ALA A 258 14.11 14.60 -4.93
N THR A 259 13.26 14.34 -3.96
CA THR A 259 13.37 13.22 -3.04
C THR A 259 12.34 12.15 -3.42
N ALA A 260 12.74 10.89 -3.38
CA ALA A 260 11.85 9.75 -3.51
C ALA A 260 11.85 8.94 -2.21
N ILE A 261 10.68 8.58 -1.72
CA ILE A 261 10.47 7.60 -0.65
C ILE A 261 9.96 6.34 -1.32
N LEU A 262 10.74 5.27 -1.26
CA LEU A 262 10.42 3.97 -1.84
C LEU A 262 10.26 2.94 -0.72
N SER A 263 9.18 2.17 -0.74
CA SER A 263 8.90 1.11 0.22
C SER A 263 8.07 -0.01 -0.43
N GLY A 264 7.57 -0.97 0.37
CA GLY A 264 6.91 -2.17 -0.16
C GLY A 264 7.92 -3.26 -0.54
N ILE A 265 9.13 -3.17 0.03
CA ILE A 265 10.24 -4.09 -0.23
C ILE A 265 10.79 -4.62 1.10
N THR A 266 11.25 -5.87 1.08
CA THR A 266 11.94 -6.47 2.21
C THR A 266 13.39 -5.96 2.32
N GLN A 267 14.02 -6.26 3.45
CA GLN A 267 15.43 -5.90 3.67
C GLN A 267 16.33 -6.48 2.57
N ASP A 268 16.11 -7.72 2.15
CA ASP A 268 16.93 -8.40 1.14
C ASP A 268 16.77 -7.79 -0.25
N GLN A 269 15.55 -7.43 -0.63
CA GLN A 269 15.25 -6.77 -1.90
C GLN A 269 15.84 -5.35 -2.00
N SER A 270 16.04 -4.70 -0.86
CA SER A 270 16.39 -3.27 -0.79
C SER A 270 17.70 -2.92 -1.50
N ARG A 271 18.72 -3.82 -1.46
CA ARG A 271 20.02 -3.60 -2.11
C ARG A 271 19.90 -3.56 -3.63
N GLY A 272 19.07 -4.43 -4.22
CA GLY A 272 18.82 -4.46 -5.67
C GLY A 272 18.12 -3.17 -6.13
N ILE A 273 17.10 -2.74 -5.40
CA ILE A 273 16.37 -1.49 -5.71
C ILE A 273 17.30 -0.27 -5.58
N GLU A 274 18.08 -0.17 -4.51
CA GLU A 274 19.06 0.92 -4.35
C GLU A 274 20.08 0.95 -5.50
N ALA A 275 20.64 -0.19 -5.87
CA ALA A 275 21.57 -0.29 -6.98
C ALA A 275 20.93 0.17 -8.29
N ARG A 276 19.69 -0.25 -8.57
CA ARG A 276 18.92 0.14 -9.76
C ARG A 276 18.70 1.65 -9.82
N TYR A 277 18.26 2.28 -8.73
CA TYR A 277 18.05 3.72 -8.69
C TYR A 277 19.37 4.51 -8.76
N ARG A 278 20.45 3.97 -8.20
CA ARG A 278 21.80 4.59 -8.30
C ARG A 278 22.26 4.69 -9.75
N THR A 279 22.02 3.69 -10.60
CA THR A 279 22.36 3.76 -12.04
C THR A 279 21.55 4.83 -12.79
N HIS A 280 20.41 5.27 -12.21
CA HIS A 280 19.56 6.32 -12.75
C HIS A 280 19.76 7.69 -12.08
N GLY A 281 20.91 7.88 -11.40
CA GLY A 281 21.31 9.18 -10.84
C GLY A 281 20.70 9.52 -9.48
N PHE A 282 20.29 8.51 -8.71
CA PHE A 282 19.84 8.69 -7.33
C PHE A 282 20.93 8.35 -6.32
N VAL A 283 20.86 8.98 -5.15
CA VAL A 283 21.76 8.75 -4.00
C VAL A 283 20.91 8.43 -2.79
N LEU A 284 21.26 7.37 -2.09
CA LEU A 284 20.64 7.03 -0.82
C LEU A 284 20.94 8.09 0.24
N LYS A 285 19.90 8.53 0.94
CA LYS A 285 19.97 9.45 2.08
C LYS A 285 19.67 8.79 3.40
N LYS A 286 18.71 7.85 3.42
CA LYS A 286 18.31 7.15 4.63
C LYS A 286 17.71 5.79 4.30
N ARG A 287 17.92 4.81 5.18
CA ARG A 287 17.18 3.55 5.27
C ARG A 287 16.38 3.53 6.56
N ILE A 288 15.16 3.06 6.50
CA ILE A 288 14.28 2.86 7.66
C ILE A 288 13.77 1.43 7.59
N LEU A 289 14.16 0.63 8.58
CA LEU A 289 13.70 -0.75 8.71
C LEU A 289 12.61 -0.80 9.76
N VAL A 290 11.46 -1.36 9.40
CA VAL A 290 10.31 -1.57 10.29
C VAL A 290 9.79 -2.98 10.05
N ASP A 291 9.87 -3.85 11.05
CA ASP A 291 9.34 -5.21 11.03
C ASP A 291 9.69 -5.97 9.72
N GLY A 292 10.97 -5.98 9.34
CA GLY A 292 11.48 -6.64 8.14
C GLY A 292 11.27 -5.89 6.80
N TRP A 293 10.47 -4.81 6.79
CA TRP A 293 10.22 -3.99 5.61
C TRP A 293 11.15 -2.78 5.55
N MET A 294 11.72 -2.57 4.38
CA MET A 294 12.68 -1.48 4.14
C MET A 294 12.00 -0.30 3.45
N THR A 295 12.28 0.90 3.97
CA THR A 295 11.96 2.15 3.28
C THR A 295 13.26 2.87 2.93
N LEU A 296 13.41 3.24 1.66
CA LEU A 296 14.56 3.96 1.12
C LEU A 296 14.19 5.42 0.87
N VAL A 297 14.96 6.34 1.43
CA VAL A 297 14.89 7.77 1.08
C VAL A 297 16.02 8.07 0.12
N LEU A 298 15.68 8.37 -1.12
CA LEU A 298 16.62 8.65 -2.19
C LEU A 298 16.53 10.12 -2.61
N ALA A 299 17.66 10.76 -2.90
CA ALA A 299 17.71 12.08 -3.50
C ALA A 299 18.29 11.99 -4.92
N ARG A 300 17.70 12.70 -5.87
CA ARG A 300 18.26 12.81 -7.21
C ARG A 300 19.51 13.64 -7.18
N ARG A 301 20.61 13.16 -7.80
CA ARG A 301 21.84 13.94 -8.00
C ARG A 301 21.53 15.14 -8.90
N HIS A 302 21.98 16.29 -8.51
CA HIS A 302 22.03 17.44 -9.37
C HIS A 302 23.24 17.27 -10.30
N ASP A 303 23.04 16.96 -11.59
CA ASP A 303 24.10 16.97 -12.60
C ASP A 303 24.59 18.40 -12.80
N ALA A 304 25.52 18.82 -12.00
CA ALA A 304 26.31 20.03 -12.25
C ALA A 304 27.22 19.86 -13.50
N MET A 305 27.41 18.62 -13.96
CA MET A 305 28.36 18.30 -15.05
C MET A 305 27.82 18.45 -16.49
N ARG A 306 26.52 18.63 -16.71
CA ARG A 306 26.01 18.85 -18.08
C ARG A 306 26.26 20.25 -18.65
N ARG A 307 26.83 21.18 -17.89
CA ARG A 307 27.15 22.55 -18.37
C ARG A 307 28.53 22.69 -18.99
N VAL A 308 29.44 21.73 -18.81
CA VAL A 308 30.82 21.84 -19.31
C VAL A 308 30.96 21.45 -20.80
N HIS A 309 30.02 20.71 -21.38
CA HIS A 309 30.12 20.26 -22.78
C HIS A 309 29.29 21.08 -23.78
N ARG A 310 28.59 22.14 -23.35
CA ARG A 310 27.89 23.05 -24.27
C ARG A 310 28.62 24.35 -24.61
N ASN A 311 29.78 24.59 -24.03
CA ASN A 311 30.61 25.77 -24.30
C ASN A 311 31.92 25.42 -24.99
N ARG A 312 31.99 24.35 -25.76
CA ARG A 312 33.12 24.00 -26.62
C ARG A 312 32.65 23.58 -28.03
N ASP A 313 31.77 24.34 -28.62
CA ASP A 313 31.54 24.38 -30.08
C ASP A 313 31.29 25.81 -30.49
#